data_3082ff2eec84fa3c350bee569fef093c
#
_entry.id   3082ff2eec84fa3c350bee569fef093c
#
_cell.length_a   1.000
_cell.length_b   1.000
_cell.length_c   1.000
_cell.angle_alpha   90.00
_cell.angle_beta   90.00
_cell.angle_gamma   90.00
#
_symmetry.space_group_name_H-M   'P 1'
#
loop_
_entity.id
_entity.type
_entity.pdbx_description
1 polymer ?
#
loop_
_entity_poly.entity_id
_entity_poly.type
_entity_poly.pdbx_seq_one_letter_code
_entity_poly.pdbx_strand_id
1 'polypeptide(L)'
;MFSFFISLAVLIGGYFLYGAFVEKILDIDESRKTPAYTMSDGVDYIPLPTWKVFLIQFLNIAGLGPIFGAIMGIMYGPSAFLWIAIGTIFGGAVHDYTSGMLSLKKNGASLPEVVGDQLGNGLKQVMRGFALILMILVGAVFVINPAELIAGMTPSSLDTQFWIIAIFVYYILATLLPIDKLIGNLYPIFGFALLFMAVGIFVILLGHLEYIPEFTDGLHNRYPNSESHPIFPMMFVSIACGAISGFHATQSPLMARCIKNERLGRRVFYGAMVVEGILALIWAAAAMAFFKGSFADLSSYLGEKSTAPLVNEISTTWLGSLGGFLAILGVIAAPITSGDTALRTARLITADFLKFKQNTVIRRLVISIPIFLASYLIMQINFQILWRYFGWCNQALSVFTLWAVTVYLARKKKLYIITLIPALFMTMVCTTYIVFAPEGFTFDNLISVWIIDKFPNMNVFTVNYTICVGIAILVSTIFYVIFHKKVLKQSKLKE
;
A
#
# COMPACT_ATOMS: atom_id res chain seq x y z
N MET A 1 -18.00 -10.39 -16.86
CA MET A 1 -18.43 -8.99 -17.14
C MET A 1 -19.09 -8.32 -15.94
N PHE A 2 -20.17 -8.86 -15.35
CA PHE A 2 -20.92 -8.24 -14.25
C PHE A 2 -20.07 -7.99 -13.01
N SER A 3 -19.24 -8.95 -12.59
CA SER A 3 -18.40 -8.83 -11.39
C SER A 3 -17.44 -7.66 -11.45
N PHE A 4 -16.82 -7.43 -12.60
CA PHE A 4 -15.95 -6.30 -12.84
C PHE A 4 -16.70 -4.96 -12.74
N PHE A 5 -17.84 -4.82 -13.43
CA PHE A 5 -18.59 -3.57 -13.41
C PHE A 5 -19.27 -3.29 -12.08
N ILE A 6 -19.73 -4.31 -11.36
CA ILE A 6 -20.23 -4.15 -9.99
C ILE A 6 -19.12 -3.63 -9.08
N SER A 7 -17.92 -4.21 -9.16
CA SER A 7 -16.78 -3.77 -8.37
C SER A 7 -16.36 -2.34 -8.72
N LEU A 8 -16.35 -1.98 -9.99
CA LEU A 8 -16.09 -0.61 -10.46
C LEU A 8 -17.16 0.36 -9.97
N ALA A 9 -18.44 -0.02 -10.02
CA ALA A 9 -19.54 0.79 -9.51
C ALA A 9 -19.47 1.00 -8.00
N VAL A 10 -19.04 -0.03 -7.24
CA VAL A 10 -18.79 0.09 -5.79
C VAL A 10 -17.66 1.05 -5.50
N LEU A 11 -16.56 1.02 -6.26
CA LEU A 11 -15.44 1.95 -6.10
C LEU A 11 -15.86 3.40 -6.38
N ILE A 12 -16.53 3.64 -7.51
CA ILE A 12 -16.97 4.99 -7.90
C ILE A 12 -18.08 5.49 -6.95
N GLY A 13 -19.12 4.69 -6.74
CA GLY A 13 -20.23 5.02 -5.85
C GLY A 13 -19.77 5.21 -4.39
N GLY A 14 -18.83 4.38 -3.95
CA GLY A 14 -18.23 4.46 -2.62
C GLY A 14 -17.51 5.80 -2.38
N TYR A 15 -16.82 6.35 -3.37
CA TYR A 15 -16.22 7.68 -3.27
C TYR A 15 -17.26 8.77 -3.00
N PHE A 16 -18.36 8.75 -3.75
CA PHE A 16 -19.39 9.78 -3.65
C PHE A 16 -20.26 9.63 -2.40
N LEU A 17 -20.65 8.40 -2.05
CA LEU A 17 -21.57 8.13 -0.95
C LEU A 17 -20.84 7.95 0.38
N TYR A 18 -20.00 6.92 0.46
CA TYR A 18 -19.33 6.57 1.71
C TYR A 18 -18.18 7.52 2.05
N GLY A 19 -17.42 7.99 1.05
CA GLY A 19 -16.39 9.00 1.24
C GLY A 19 -16.94 10.32 1.75
N ALA A 20 -18.12 10.77 1.27
CA ALA A 20 -18.81 11.95 1.78
C ALA A 20 -19.33 11.75 3.22
N PHE A 21 -19.78 10.53 3.55
CA PHE A 21 -20.16 10.18 4.90
C PHE A 21 -18.96 10.22 5.87
N VAL A 22 -17.82 9.64 5.50
CA VAL A 22 -16.59 9.65 6.31
C VAL A 22 -16.05 11.06 6.50
N GLU A 23 -16.15 11.92 5.47
CA GLU A 23 -15.78 13.33 5.56
C GLU A 23 -16.54 14.08 6.66
N LYS A 24 -17.86 13.86 6.77
CA LYS A 24 -18.71 14.48 7.82
C LYS A 24 -18.27 14.07 9.23
N ILE A 25 -17.68 12.87 9.40
CA ILE A 25 -17.23 12.39 10.71
C ILE A 25 -15.97 13.13 11.18
N LEU A 26 -15.14 13.65 10.29
CA LEU A 26 -13.82 14.20 10.63
C LEU A 26 -13.81 15.70 10.98
N ASP A 27 -14.96 16.41 10.99
CA ASP A 27 -15.07 17.85 11.28
C ASP A 27 -14.06 18.69 10.49
N ILE A 28 -14.33 18.85 9.22
CA ILE A 28 -13.55 19.68 8.33
C ILE A 28 -13.78 21.15 8.67
N ASP A 29 -12.68 21.88 8.85
CA ASP A 29 -12.71 23.32 9.11
C ASP A 29 -12.02 24.06 7.94
N GLU A 30 -12.84 24.64 7.07
CA GLU A 30 -12.34 25.36 5.89
C GLU A 30 -11.63 26.67 6.25
N SER A 31 -11.89 27.24 7.45
CA SER A 31 -11.28 28.48 7.93
C SER A 31 -9.87 28.27 8.48
N ARG A 32 -9.54 27.05 8.85
CA ARG A 32 -8.22 26.71 9.43
C ARG A 32 -7.13 26.79 8.38
N LYS A 33 -6.12 27.60 8.65
CA LYS A 33 -4.90 27.64 7.82
C LYS A 33 -4.14 26.31 7.95
N THR A 34 -3.83 25.71 6.82
CA THR A 34 -3.08 24.45 6.77
C THR A 34 -1.58 24.65 7.04
N PRO A 35 -0.85 23.57 7.38
CA PRO A 35 0.59 23.62 7.60
C PRO A 35 1.38 24.16 6.39
N ALA A 36 0.87 24.00 5.19
CA ALA A 36 1.44 24.55 3.98
C ALA A 36 1.70 26.07 4.07
N TYR A 37 0.84 26.79 4.85
CA TYR A 37 0.96 28.23 5.07
C TYR A 37 1.57 28.59 6.43
N THR A 38 1.21 27.84 7.50
CA THR A 38 1.63 28.18 8.87
C THR A 38 3.05 27.76 9.19
N MET A 39 3.57 26.76 8.46
CA MET A 39 4.91 26.17 8.68
C MET A 39 5.77 26.21 7.40
N SER A 40 5.44 27.08 6.44
CA SER A 40 6.13 27.15 5.15
C SER A 40 7.64 27.32 5.35
N ASP A 41 8.42 26.38 4.79
CA ASP A 41 9.88 26.34 4.85
C ASP A 41 10.54 26.37 3.45
N GLY A 42 9.72 26.40 2.38
CA GLY A 42 10.16 26.37 1.00
C GLY A 42 10.82 25.05 0.57
N VAL A 43 10.70 23.98 1.36
CA VAL A 43 11.31 22.66 1.07
C VAL A 43 10.30 21.53 1.17
N ASP A 44 9.71 21.32 2.35
CA ASP A 44 8.75 20.25 2.62
C ASP A 44 7.34 20.79 2.90
N TYR A 45 7.20 22.07 3.27
CA TYR A 45 5.94 22.77 3.53
C TYR A 45 5.71 23.84 2.48
N ILE A 46 5.01 23.48 1.39
CA ILE A 46 4.78 24.35 0.23
C ILE A 46 3.34 24.22 -0.26
N PRO A 47 2.56 25.31 -0.38
CA PRO A 47 1.19 25.25 -0.87
C PRO A 47 1.15 24.94 -2.37
N LEU A 48 0.77 23.73 -2.75
CA LEU A 48 0.67 23.29 -4.14
C LEU A 48 -0.77 23.36 -4.68
N PRO A 49 -0.99 23.50 -6.01
CA PRO A 49 -2.30 23.34 -6.62
C PRO A 49 -2.90 21.96 -6.36
N THR A 50 -4.21 21.88 -6.12
CA THR A 50 -4.90 20.62 -5.71
C THR A 50 -4.66 19.47 -6.68
N TRP A 51 -4.70 19.70 -7.99
CA TRP A 51 -4.47 18.65 -8.98
C TRP A 51 -3.04 18.08 -8.91
N LYS A 52 -2.04 18.93 -8.61
CA LYS A 52 -0.66 18.46 -8.37
C LYS A 52 -0.57 17.63 -7.11
N VAL A 53 -1.16 18.10 -5.99
CA VAL A 53 -1.18 17.34 -4.73
C VAL A 53 -1.86 15.99 -4.89
N PHE A 54 -2.97 15.94 -5.64
CA PHE A 54 -3.66 14.70 -5.97
C PHE A 54 -2.79 13.73 -6.76
N LEU A 55 -2.19 14.19 -7.87
CA LEU A 55 -1.33 13.35 -8.71
C LEU A 55 -0.08 12.87 -7.98
N ILE A 56 0.52 13.73 -7.15
CA ILE A 56 1.67 13.36 -6.32
C ILE A 56 1.26 12.31 -5.27
N GLN A 57 0.13 12.51 -4.58
CA GLN A 57 -0.39 11.52 -3.63
C GLN A 57 -0.68 10.19 -4.34
N PHE A 58 -1.37 10.23 -5.47
CA PHE A 58 -1.69 9.05 -6.27
C PHE A 58 -0.42 8.28 -6.68
N LEU A 59 0.59 8.95 -7.24
CA LEU A 59 1.85 8.31 -7.59
C LEU A 59 2.63 7.78 -6.38
N ASN A 60 2.60 8.50 -5.25
CA ASN A 60 3.28 8.06 -4.04
C ASN A 60 2.71 6.74 -3.50
N ILE A 61 1.41 6.53 -3.67
CA ILE A 61 0.73 5.32 -3.20
C ILE A 61 0.67 4.23 -4.28
N ALA A 62 0.38 4.59 -5.52
CA ALA A 62 0.24 3.68 -6.66
C ALA A 62 1.60 3.23 -7.24
N GLY A 63 2.46 2.66 -6.40
CA GLY A 63 3.70 2.03 -6.83
C GLY A 63 3.45 0.73 -7.62
N LEU A 64 4.25 -0.30 -7.38
CA LEU A 64 4.07 -1.63 -8.01
C LEU A 64 2.86 -2.40 -7.46
N GLY A 65 2.45 -2.08 -6.22
CA GLY A 65 1.45 -2.85 -5.48
C GLY A 65 0.09 -3.01 -6.15
N PRO A 66 -0.58 -1.95 -6.64
CA PRO A 66 -1.90 -2.06 -7.28
C PRO A 66 -1.85 -2.78 -8.63
N ILE A 67 -0.69 -2.86 -9.27
CA ILE A 67 -0.48 -3.59 -10.52
C ILE A 67 -0.10 -5.04 -10.23
N PHE A 68 1.05 -5.25 -9.61
CA PHE A 68 1.60 -6.58 -9.38
C PHE A 68 0.78 -7.38 -8.36
N GLY A 69 0.39 -6.73 -7.26
CA GLY A 69 -0.44 -7.35 -6.23
C GLY A 69 -1.81 -7.77 -6.76
N ALA A 70 -2.42 -6.98 -7.64
CA ALA A 70 -3.69 -7.30 -8.26
C ALA A 70 -3.58 -8.48 -9.25
N ILE A 71 -2.52 -8.53 -10.07
CA ILE A 71 -2.22 -9.65 -10.97
C ILE A 71 -1.98 -10.95 -10.18
N MET A 72 -1.21 -10.90 -9.11
CA MET A 72 -1.01 -12.07 -8.24
C MET A 72 -2.28 -12.44 -7.48
N GLY A 73 -3.05 -11.45 -7.07
CA GLY A 73 -4.27 -11.64 -6.30
C GLY A 73 -5.42 -12.27 -7.07
N ILE A 74 -5.53 -12.00 -8.39
CA ILE A 74 -6.59 -12.61 -9.21
C ILE A 74 -6.45 -14.13 -9.33
N MET A 75 -5.27 -14.68 -9.06
CA MET A 75 -5.05 -16.13 -8.98
C MET A 75 -5.96 -16.82 -7.96
N TYR A 76 -6.44 -16.11 -6.95
CA TYR A 76 -7.42 -16.62 -5.98
C TYR A 76 -8.86 -16.65 -6.51
N GLY A 77 -9.08 -16.20 -7.75
CA GLY A 77 -10.39 -16.17 -8.39
C GLY A 77 -11.13 -14.83 -8.21
N PRO A 78 -12.44 -14.80 -8.51
CA PRO A 78 -13.23 -13.56 -8.50
C PRO A 78 -13.33 -12.90 -7.11
N SER A 79 -13.03 -13.61 -6.02
CA SER A 79 -12.89 -13.06 -4.66
C SER A 79 -11.95 -11.86 -4.60
N ALA A 80 -10.96 -11.80 -5.50
CA ALA A 80 -10.05 -10.67 -5.61
C ALA A 80 -10.77 -9.35 -5.95
N PHE A 81 -11.75 -9.38 -6.84
CA PHE A 81 -12.55 -8.19 -7.18
C PHE A 81 -13.35 -7.67 -5.99
N LEU A 82 -13.93 -8.58 -5.18
CA LEU A 82 -14.63 -8.19 -3.95
C LEU A 82 -13.68 -7.52 -2.96
N TRP A 83 -12.48 -8.11 -2.76
CA TRP A 83 -11.52 -7.52 -1.84
C TRP A 83 -11.00 -6.17 -2.34
N ILE A 84 -10.67 -6.03 -3.62
CA ILE A 84 -10.28 -4.74 -4.20
C ILE A 84 -11.38 -3.71 -3.96
N ALA A 85 -12.65 -4.00 -4.26
CA ALA A 85 -13.73 -3.03 -4.15
C ALA A 85 -14.07 -2.71 -2.68
N ILE A 86 -14.35 -3.71 -1.86
CA ILE A 86 -14.77 -3.54 -0.45
C ILE A 86 -13.59 -3.06 0.41
N GLY A 87 -12.42 -3.68 0.23
CA GLY A 87 -11.20 -3.32 0.95
C GLY A 87 -10.79 -1.87 0.69
N THR A 88 -10.84 -1.43 -0.57
CA THR A 88 -10.54 -0.03 -0.92
C THR A 88 -11.51 0.93 -0.25
N ILE A 89 -12.82 0.74 -0.38
CA ILE A 89 -13.81 1.73 0.09
C ILE A 89 -13.90 1.76 1.61
N PHE A 90 -14.01 0.61 2.26
CA PHE A 90 -14.25 0.53 3.70
C PHE A 90 -12.98 0.41 4.54
N GLY A 91 -11.86 0.00 3.92
CA GLY A 91 -10.56 -0.11 4.58
C GLY A 91 -9.57 0.96 4.11
N GLY A 92 -9.01 0.82 2.92
CA GLY A 92 -7.91 1.64 2.44
C GLY A 92 -8.22 3.13 2.32
N ALA A 93 -9.33 3.50 1.70
CA ALA A 93 -9.68 4.91 1.54
C ALA A 93 -10.04 5.59 2.88
N VAL A 94 -10.65 4.85 3.81
CA VAL A 94 -10.86 5.32 5.20
C VAL A 94 -9.53 5.48 5.91
N HIS A 95 -8.63 4.50 5.81
CA HIS A 95 -7.28 4.52 6.37
C HIS A 95 -6.48 5.73 5.87
N ASP A 96 -6.43 5.95 4.56
CA ASP A 96 -5.64 7.01 3.94
C ASP A 96 -6.21 8.39 4.27
N TYR A 97 -7.53 8.54 4.16
CA TYR A 97 -8.19 9.80 4.46
C TYR A 97 -8.03 10.18 5.93
N THR A 98 -8.29 9.25 6.84
CA THR A 98 -8.22 9.54 8.27
C THR A 98 -6.80 9.79 8.74
N SER A 99 -5.81 9.03 8.26
CA SER A 99 -4.39 9.23 8.58
C SER A 99 -3.86 10.55 8.01
N GLY A 100 -4.20 10.88 6.76
CA GLY A 100 -3.83 12.13 6.10
C GLY A 100 -4.42 13.35 6.81
N MET A 101 -5.71 13.29 7.19
CA MET A 101 -6.38 14.37 7.92
C MET A 101 -5.85 14.52 9.36
N LEU A 102 -5.50 13.41 10.03
CA LEU A 102 -4.84 13.50 11.34
C LEU A 102 -3.46 14.14 11.24
N SER A 103 -2.67 13.78 10.25
CA SER A 103 -1.40 14.43 9.97
C SER A 103 -1.58 15.92 9.70
N LEU A 104 -2.53 16.29 8.84
CA LEU A 104 -2.87 17.68 8.51
C LEU A 104 -3.22 18.50 9.77
N LYS A 105 -4.12 17.97 10.61
CA LYS A 105 -4.54 18.62 11.87
C LYS A 105 -3.42 18.69 12.92
N LYS A 106 -2.35 17.93 12.74
CA LYS A 106 -1.15 17.90 13.60
C LYS A 106 0.08 18.49 12.90
N ASN A 107 -0.13 19.52 12.11
CA ASN A 107 0.93 20.27 11.44
C ASN A 107 1.81 19.41 10.52
N GLY A 108 1.25 18.42 9.83
CA GLY A 108 2.00 17.53 8.94
C GLY A 108 2.90 16.54 9.69
N ALA A 109 2.51 16.16 10.92
CA ALA A 109 3.24 15.20 11.74
C ALA A 109 3.39 13.85 11.04
N SER A 110 4.53 13.19 11.22
CA SER A 110 4.79 11.86 10.71
C SER A 110 3.85 10.81 11.33
N LEU A 111 3.66 9.68 10.65
CA LEU A 111 2.77 8.63 11.13
C LEU A 111 3.13 8.12 12.54
N PRO A 112 4.42 7.86 12.90
CA PRO A 112 4.77 7.47 14.26
C PRO A 112 4.38 8.49 15.33
N GLU A 113 4.44 9.78 15.01
CA GLU A 113 3.99 10.84 15.93
C GLU A 113 2.48 10.77 16.14
N VAL A 114 1.71 10.62 15.06
CA VAL A 114 0.23 10.48 15.12
C VAL A 114 -0.16 9.25 15.94
N VAL A 115 0.51 8.11 15.72
CA VAL A 115 0.28 6.86 16.47
C VAL A 115 0.64 7.04 17.94
N GLY A 116 1.78 7.66 18.23
CA GLY A 116 2.25 7.90 19.60
C GLY A 116 1.30 8.73 20.45
N ASP A 117 0.69 9.74 19.86
CA ASP A 117 -0.27 10.60 20.55
C ASP A 117 -1.58 9.86 20.93
N GLN A 118 -1.92 8.82 20.18
CA GLN A 118 -3.14 8.06 20.42
C GLN A 118 -2.90 6.79 21.26
N LEU A 119 -1.83 6.06 20.97
CA LEU A 119 -1.54 4.74 21.55
C LEU A 119 -0.43 4.76 22.60
N GLY A 120 0.25 5.89 22.77
CA GLY A 120 1.29 6.09 23.77
C GLY A 120 2.72 5.92 23.26
N ASN A 121 3.68 6.35 24.07
CA ASN A 121 5.09 6.48 23.67
C ASN A 121 5.78 5.14 23.34
N GLY A 122 5.41 4.04 24.02
CA GLY A 122 5.95 2.71 23.71
C GLY A 122 5.64 2.28 22.27
N LEU A 123 4.36 2.38 21.86
CA LEU A 123 3.95 2.06 20.49
C LEU A 123 4.49 3.06 19.46
N LYS A 124 4.72 4.32 19.83
CA LYS A 124 5.42 5.29 18.98
C LYS A 124 6.83 4.81 18.60
N GLN A 125 7.60 4.28 19.56
CA GLN A 125 8.96 3.81 19.28
C GLN A 125 8.95 2.54 18.40
N VAL A 126 8.05 1.59 18.70
CA VAL A 126 7.86 0.41 17.86
C VAL A 126 7.49 0.82 16.43
N MET A 127 6.57 1.76 16.30
CA MET A 127 6.11 2.27 15.00
C MET A 127 7.21 2.98 14.22
N ARG A 128 8.09 3.74 14.91
CA ARG A 128 9.25 4.39 14.26
C ARG A 128 10.21 3.36 13.66
N GLY A 129 10.58 2.35 14.44
CA GLY A 129 11.45 1.28 13.95
C GLY A 129 10.81 0.53 12.78
N PHE A 130 9.53 0.18 12.92
CA PHE A 130 8.78 -0.55 11.90
C PHE A 130 8.62 0.25 10.61
N ALA A 131 8.24 1.52 10.71
CA ALA A 131 8.12 2.41 9.56
C ALA A 131 9.48 2.65 8.87
N LEU A 132 10.56 2.79 9.63
CA LEU A 132 11.91 2.94 9.07
C LEU A 132 12.34 1.70 8.30
N ILE A 133 12.13 0.50 8.85
CA ILE A 133 12.41 -0.77 8.17
C ILE A 133 11.60 -0.87 6.87
N LEU A 134 10.30 -0.57 6.93
CA LEU A 134 9.45 -0.60 5.73
C LEU A 134 9.93 0.39 4.67
N MET A 135 10.30 1.62 5.04
CA MET A 135 10.77 2.62 4.08
C MET A 135 12.08 2.20 3.41
N ILE A 136 12.97 1.53 4.14
CA ILE A 136 14.23 0.98 3.59
C ILE A 136 13.93 -0.18 2.64
N LEU A 137 13.00 -1.08 2.99
CA LEU A 137 12.52 -2.16 2.13
C LEU A 137 11.89 -1.63 0.84
N VAL A 138 11.04 -0.60 0.94
CA VAL A 138 10.45 0.07 -0.23
C VAL A 138 11.54 0.66 -1.12
N GLY A 139 12.51 1.35 -0.52
CA GLY A 139 13.66 1.90 -1.24
C GLY A 139 14.45 0.83 -2.01
N ALA A 140 14.57 -0.37 -1.46
CA ALA A 140 15.25 -1.48 -2.12
C ALA A 140 14.39 -2.10 -3.24
N VAL A 141 13.15 -2.49 -2.93
CA VAL A 141 12.22 -3.18 -3.84
C VAL A 141 11.89 -2.31 -5.06
N PHE A 142 11.71 -1.01 -4.86
CA PHE A 142 11.31 -0.07 -5.90
C PHE A 142 12.49 0.49 -6.72
N VAL A 143 13.69 -0.02 -6.51
CA VAL A 143 14.84 0.17 -7.41
C VAL A 143 15.02 -1.04 -8.33
N ILE A 144 14.94 -2.25 -7.79
CA ILE A 144 15.28 -3.49 -8.53
C ILE A 144 14.40 -3.66 -9.77
N ASN A 145 13.07 -3.63 -9.60
CA ASN A 145 12.14 -3.88 -10.70
C ASN A 145 12.22 -2.83 -11.85
N PRO A 146 12.21 -1.51 -11.57
CA PRO A 146 12.44 -0.54 -12.63
C PRO A 146 13.78 -0.72 -13.35
N ALA A 147 14.85 -1.04 -12.62
CA ALA A 147 16.16 -1.27 -13.20
C ALA A 147 16.16 -2.47 -14.16
N GLU A 148 15.53 -3.59 -13.77
CA GLU A 148 15.37 -4.77 -14.63
C GLU A 148 14.55 -4.47 -15.89
N LEU A 149 13.42 -3.74 -15.73
CA LEU A 149 12.58 -3.35 -16.87
C LEU A 149 13.33 -2.46 -17.85
N ILE A 150 14.04 -1.45 -17.37
CA ILE A 150 14.80 -0.52 -18.23
C ILE A 150 15.97 -1.25 -18.88
N ALA A 151 16.68 -2.12 -18.16
CA ALA A 151 17.77 -2.91 -18.70
C ALA A 151 17.31 -3.81 -19.86
N GLY A 152 16.13 -4.41 -19.76
CA GLY A 152 15.51 -5.19 -20.85
C GLY A 152 15.16 -4.39 -22.11
N MET A 153 15.12 -3.04 -22.01
CA MET A 153 14.78 -2.13 -23.12
C MET A 153 16.00 -1.38 -23.67
N THR A 154 17.15 -1.51 -23.05
CA THR A 154 18.39 -0.80 -23.39
C THR A 154 19.47 -1.76 -23.88
N PRO A 155 20.51 -1.27 -24.62
CA PRO A 155 21.62 -2.11 -25.04
C PRO A 155 22.30 -2.81 -23.86
N SER A 156 22.86 -3.98 -24.10
CA SER A 156 23.51 -4.83 -23.08
C SER A 156 24.65 -4.17 -22.29
N SER A 157 25.20 -3.07 -22.80
CA SER A 157 26.15 -2.21 -22.06
C SER A 157 25.54 -1.43 -20.91
N LEU A 158 24.20 -1.26 -20.89
CA LEU A 158 23.43 -0.61 -19.85
C LEU A 158 22.62 -1.67 -19.11
N ASP A 159 23.34 -2.50 -18.36
CA ASP A 159 22.77 -3.62 -17.61
C ASP A 159 21.96 -3.19 -16.39
N THR A 160 21.38 -4.15 -15.69
CA THR A 160 20.58 -3.90 -14.48
C THR A 160 21.38 -3.16 -13.41
N GLN A 161 22.67 -3.46 -13.26
CA GLN A 161 23.53 -2.81 -12.26
C GLN A 161 23.74 -1.33 -12.58
N PHE A 162 23.93 -0.98 -13.84
CA PHE A 162 24.00 0.42 -14.29
C PHE A 162 22.73 1.17 -13.89
N TRP A 163 21.54 0.59 -14.16
CA TRP A 163 20.27 1.25 -13.87
C TRP A 163 19.97 1.32 -12.37
N ILE A 164 20.37 0.34 -11.58
CA ILE A 164 20.34 0.41 -10.12
C ILE A 164 21.11 1.65 -9.63
N ILE A 165 22.34 1.82 -10.08
CA ILE A 165 23.18 2.95 -9.69
C ILE A 165 22.53 4.28 -10.15
N ALA A 166 22.04 4.34 -11.37
CA ALA A 166 21.40 5.54 -11.92
C ALA A 166 20.16 5.95 -11.10
N ILE A 167 19.30 4.99 -10.74
CA ILE A 167 18.12 5.24 -9.91
C ILE A 167 18.54 5.68 -8.48
N PHE A 168 19.56 5.07 -7.90
CA PHE A 168 20.08 5.51 -6.59
C PHE A 168 20.63 6.93 -6.62
N VAL A 169 21.39 7.29 -7.65
CA VAL A 169 21.88 8.67 -7.83
C VAL A 169 20.69 9.63 -7.92
N TYR A 170 19.66 9.26 -8.68
CA TYR A 170 18.42 10.05 -8.73
C TYR A 170 17.80 10.20 -7.34
N TYR A 171 17.68 9.15 -6.53
CA TYR A 171 17.11 9.21 -5.18
C TYR A 171 17.90 10.12 -4.23
N ILE A 172 19.23 10.09 -4.33
CA ILE A 172 20.08 10.98 -3.55
C ILE A 172 19.79 12.44 -3.92
N LEU A 173 19.75 12.75 -5.21
CA LEU A 173 19.44 14.10 -5.72
C LEU A 173 18.02 14.53 -5.30
N ALA A 174 17.04 13.66 -5.46
CA ALA A 174 15.65 13.92 -5.11
C ALA A 174 15.46 14.22 -3.62
N THR A 175 16.16 13.46 -2.75
CA THR A 175 16.10 13.66 -1.29
C THR A 175 16.68 15.01 -0.85
N LEU A 176 17.61 15.59 -1.62
CA LEU A 176 18.25 16.86 -1.31
C LEU A 176 17.51 18.08 -1.83
N LEU A 177 16.74 17.92 -2.89
CA LEU A 177 16.03 19.00 -3.55
C LEU A 177 14.68 19.31 -2.87
N PRO A 178 14.20 20.58 -2.98
CA PRO A 178 12.84 20.92 -2.56
C PRO A 178 11.76 20.12 -3.32
N ILE A 179 10.65 19.82 -2.63
CA ILE A 179 9.53 19.05 -3.19
C ILE A 179 8.97 19.68 -4.47
N ASP A 180 8.83 21.01 -4.52
CA ASP A 180 8.23 21.71 -5.65
C ASP A 180 9.03 21.61 -6.94
N LYS A 181 10.36 21.56 -6.85
CA LYS A 181 11.24 21.58 -8.03
C LYS A 181 11.28 20.24 -8.76
N LEU A 182 11.39 19.13 -8.03
CA LEU A 182 11.50 17.80 -8.62
C LEU A 182 10.13 17.11 -8.61
N ILE A 183 9.58 16.88 -7.43
CA ILE A 183 8.32 16.16 -7.24
C ILE A 183 7.16 16.95 -7.84
N GLY A 184 7.08 18.26 -7.58
CA GLY A 184 5.99 19.11 -8.06
C GLY A 184 5.94 19.29 -9.58
N ASN A 185 7.02 19.04 -10.33
CA ASN A 185 7.06 19.22 -11.79
C ASN A 185 7.11 17.90 -12.55
N LEU A 186 7.89 16.91 -12.10
CA LEU A 186 8.04 15.63 -12.80
C LEU A 186 6.92 14.65 -12.50
N TYR A 187 6.48 14.56 -11.25
CA TYR A 187 5.45 13.58 -10.84
C TYR A 187 4.11 13.75 -11.56
N PRO A 188 3.60 14.97 -11.82
CA PRO A 188 2.38 15.09 -12.60
C PRO A 188 2.47 14.46 -14.00
N ILE A 189 3.64 14.53 -14.66
CA ILE A 189 3.85 13.90 -15.98
C ILE A 189 3.73 12.38 -15.86
N PHE A 190 4.39 11.80 -14.87
CA PHE A 190 4.34 10.36 -14.59
C PHE A 190 2.94 9.90 -14.17
N GLY A 191 2.24 10.72 -13.36
CA GLY A 191 0.85 10.45 -12.98
C GLY A 191 -0.09 10.43 -14.18
N PHE A 192 0.07 11.34 -15.12
CA PHE A 192 -0.70 11.32 -16.38
C PHE A 192 -0.34 10.10 -17.23
N ALA A 193 0.92 9.70 -17.32
CA ALA A 193 1.33 8.50 -18.06
C ALA A 193 0.71 7.23 -17.46
N LEU A 194 0.70 7.10 -16.12
CA LEU A 194 0.07 5.98 -15.42
C LEU A 194 -1.45 5.95 -15.62
N LEU A 195 -2.13 7.11 -15.55
CA LEU A 195 -3.56 7.20 -15.82
C LEU A 195 -3.89 6.93 -17.28
N PHE A 196 -3.08 7.40 -18.21
CA PHE A 196 -3.22 7.11 -19.65
C PHE A 196 -3.13 5.59 -19.91
N MET A 197 -2.15 4.94 -19.30
CA MET A 197 -2.01 3.49 -19.37
C MET A 197 -3.27 2.79 -18.84
N ALA A 198 -3.76 3.19 -17.66
CA ALA A 198 -4.94 2.59 -17.03
C ALA A 198 -6.18 2.73 -17.95
N VAL A 199 -6.40 3.92 -18.52
CA VAL A 199 -7.50 4.17 -19.44
C VAL A 199 -7.33 3.35 -20.75
N GLY A 200 -6.12 3.30 -21.30
CA GLY A 200 -5.82 2.53 -22.51
C GLY A 200 -6.08 1.03 -22.32
N ILE A 201 -5.56 0.45 -21.25
CA ILE A 201 -5.81 -0.97 -20.90
C ILE A 201 -7.31 -1.20 -20.68
N PHE A 202 -8.01 -0.30 -19.96
CA PHE A 202 -9.45 -0.42 -19.74
C PHE A 202 -10.24 -0.42 -21.04
N VAL A 203 -9.93 0.48 -21.99
CA VAL A 203 -10.63 0.54 -23.29
C VAL A 203 -10.48 -0.77 -24.07
N ILE A 204 -9.29 -1.36 -24.09
CA ILE A 204 -9.07 -2.63 -24.79
C ILE A 204 -9.75 -3.79 -24.04
N LEU A 205 -9.72 -3.76 -22.71
CA LEU A 205 -10.39 -4.74 -21.86
C LEU A 205 -11.90 -4.85 -22.17
N LEU A 206 -12.55 -3.76 -22.61
CA LEU A 206 -13.97 -3.79 -23.02
C LEU A 206 -14.24 -4.73 -24.20
N GLY A 207 -13.23 -5.05 -25.01
CA GLY A 207 -13.32 -6.05 -26.09
C GLY A 207 -13.03 -7.48 -25.64
N HIS A 208 -12.73 -7.72 -24.35
CA HIS A 208 -12.30 -9.03 -23.82
C HIS A 208 -13.04 -9.40 -22.53
N LEU A 209 -14.25 -8.84 -22.33
CA LEU A 209 -15.03 -8.99 -21.09
C LEU A 209 -15.48 -10.42 -20.81
N GLU A 210 -15.61 -11.26 -21.85
CA GLU A 210 -15.98 -12.66 -21.73
C GLU A 210 -14.97 -13.53 -20.98
N TYR A 211 -13.70 -13.08 -20.91
CA TYR A 211 -12.62 -13.80 -20.24
C TYR A 211 -12.45 -13.42 -18.75
N ILE A 212 -13.23 -12.45 -18.27
CA ILE A 212 -13.16 -12.01 -16.87
C ILE A 212 -13.94 -12.97 -15.98
N PRO A 213 -13.36 -13.51 -14.88
CA PRO A 213 -14.05 -14.42 -13.99
C PRO A 213 -15.22 -13.75 -13.27
N GLU A 214 -16.31 -14.49 -13.10
CA GLU A 214 -17.55 -13.98 -12.51
C GLU A 214 -17.78 -14.49 -11.10
N PHE A 215 -18.52 -13.71 -10.30
CA PHE A 215 -18.97 -14.13 -8.96
C PHE A 215 -19.90 -15.35 -9.04
N THR A 216 -20.64 -15.48 -10.13
CA THR A 216 -21.52 -16.62 -10.41
C THR A 216 -20.78 -17.93 -10.57
N ASP A 217 -19.47 -17.88 -10.93
CA ASP A 217 -18.61 -19.06 -11.05
C ASP A 217 -18.15 -19.59 -9.69
N GLY A 218 -18.58 -18.92 -8.61
CA GLY A 218 -18.24 -19.22 -7.22
C GLY A 218 -17.00 -18.49 -6.73
N LEU A 219 -16.97 -18.25 -5.43
CA LEU A 219 -15.88 -17.54 -4.74
C LEU A 219 -14.80 -18.50 -4.19
N HIS A 220 -14.75 -19.70 -4.72
CA HIS A 220 -13.75 -20.69 -4.29
C HIS A 220 -12.35 -20.32 -4.79
N ASN A 221 -11.35 -20.83 -4.06
CA ASN A 221 -9.95 -20.60 -4.37
C ASN A 221 -9.56 -21.25 -5.70
N ARG A 222 -9.07 -20.44 -6.66
CA ARG A 222 -8.59 -20.89 -7.97
C ARG A 222 -7.06 -21.03 -8.02
N TYR A 223 -6.38 -20.71 -6.91
CA TYR A 223 -4.93 -20.78 -6.84
C TYR A 223 -4.45 -22.24 -6.99
N PRO A 224 -3.46 -22.51 -7.85
CA PRO A 224 -2.81 -23.83 -7.85
C PRO A 224 -2.23 -24.11 -6.47
N ASN A 225 -2.37 -25.34 -5.98
CA ASN A 225 -2.02 -25.70 -4.60
C ASN A 225 -2.78 -24.84 -3.55
N SER A 226 -4.10 -24.77 -3.69
CA SER A 226 -4.98 -23.98 -2.83
C SER A 226 -4.83 -24.30 -1.33
N GLU A 227 -4.37 -25.48 -0.97
CA GLU A 227 -4.06 -25.86 0.40
C GLU A 227 -2.94 -25.00 1.01
N SER A 228 -1.83 -24.81 0.29
CA SER A 228 -0.72 -23.98 0.76
C SER A 228 -0.98 -22.48 0.59
N HIS A 229 -1.99 -22.11 -0.19
CA HIS A 229 -2.35 -20.73 -0.50
C HIS A 229 -3.85 -20.48 -0.22
N PRO A 230 -4.32 -20.53 1.04
CA PRO A 230 -5.70 -20.23 1.36
C PRO A 230 -6.05 -18.77 1.04
N ILE A 231 -7.30 -18.51 0.62
CA ILE A 231 -7.76 -17.14 0.34
C ILE A 231 -7.46 -16.22 1.54
N PHE A 232 -7.81 -16.64 2.75
CA PHE A 232 -7.44 -15.94 3.98
C PHE A 232 -6.22 -16.62 4.62
N PRO A 233 -5.13 -15.91 4.88
CA PRO A 233 -4.89 -14.47 4.69
C PRO A 233 -4.20 -14.12 3.36
N MET A 234 -3.83 -15.11 2.52
CA MET A 234 -2.86 -14.94 1.45
C MET A 234 -3.30 -13.93 0.38
N MET A 235 -4.54 -14.03 -0.11
CA MET A 235 -5.10 -13.07 -1.07
C MET A 235 -5.07 -11.64 -0.53
N PHE A 236 -5.42 -11.46 0.74
CA PHE A 236 -5.49 -10.14 1.38
C PHE A 236 -4.11 -9.48 1.50
N VAL A 237 -3.05 -10.26 1.70
CA VAL A 237 -1.68 -9.75 1.71
C VAL A 237 -1.16 -9.54 0.28
N SER A 238 -1.51 -10.41 -0.66
CA SER A 238 -1.10 -10.26 -2.08
C SER A 238 -1.65 -8.97 -2.69
N ILE A 239 -2.94 -8.65 -2.44
CA ILE A 239 -3.60 -7.41 -2.94
C ILE A 239 -3.42 -6.25 -1.94
N ALA A 240 -2.32 -6.18 -1.24
CA ALA A 240 -2.11 -5.18 -0.21
C ALA A 240 -2.42 -3.75 -0.69
N CYS A 241 -1.62 -3.20 -1.59
CA CYS A 241 -1.73 -1.81 -2.01
C CYS A 241 -3.04 -1.50 -2.76
N GLY A 242 -3.55 -2.43 -3.56
CA GLY A 242 -4.80 -2.24 -4.31
C GLY A 242 -6.08 -2.24 -3.46
N ALA A 243 -5.99 -2.51 -2.16
CA ALA A 243 -7.14 -2.54 -1.26
C ALA A 243 -6.92 -1.75 0.03
N ILE A 244 -5.81 -1.98 0.75
CA ILE A 244 -5.42 -1.24 1.95
C ILE A 244 -3.91 -1.38 2.18
N SER A 245 -3.22 -0.27 2.45
CA SER A 245 -1.76 -0.24 2.56
C SER A 245 -1.29 0.71 3.66
N GLY A 246 -0.52 0.20 4.61
CA GLY A 246 0.09 1.02 5.66
C GLY A 246 1.17 1.97 5.15
N PHE A 247 1.81 1.62 4.02
CA PHE A 247 2.76 2.50 3.35
C PHE A 247 2.13 3.87 3.02
N HIS A 248 0.86 3.90 2.61
CA HIS A 248 0.13 5.13 2.26
C HIS A 248 0.12 6.13 3.41
N ALA A 249 -0.11 5.68 4.65
CA ALA A 249 -0.12 6.54 5.81
C ALA A 249 1.27 7.15 6.13
N THR A 250 2.35 6.58 5.61
CA THR A 250 3.68 7.18 5.71
C THR A 250 3.91 8.27 4.67
N GLN A 251 3.20 8.20 3.53
CA GLN A 251 3.28 9.18 2.43
C GLN A 251 2.31 10.35 2.62
N SER A 252 1.14 10.09 3.21
CA SER A 252 0.11 11.11 3.46
C SER A 252 0.63 12.36 4.19
N PRO A 253 1.56 12.30 5.18
CA PRO A 253 2.14 13.48 5.80
C PRO A 253 2.86 14.42 4.84
N LEU A 254 3.48 13.91 3.76
CA LEU A 254 4.12 14.74 2.75
C LEU A 254 3.09 15.64 2.06
N MET A 255 1.95 15.07 1.69
CA MET A 255 0.88 15.83 1.04
C MET A 255 0.08 16.67 2.02
N ALA A 256 -0.07 16.25 3.28
CA ALA A 256 -0.65 17.08 4.34
C ALA A 256 0.11 18.40 4.55
N ARG A 257 1.41 18.42 4.28
CA ARG A 257 2.25 19.63 4.30
C ARG A 257 2.08 20.53 3.09
N CYS A 258 1.41 20.05 2.03
CA CYS A 258 1.28 20.77 0.75
C CYS A 258 -0.17 21.17 0.42
N ILE A 259 -1.15 20.66 1.15
CA ILE A 259 -2.58 20.88 0.91
C ILE A 259 -2.99 22.28 1.36
N LYS A 260 -3.77 22.99 0.54
CA LYS A 260 -4.15 24.39 0.78
C LYS A 260 -5.34 24.57 1.72
N ASN A 261 -6.25 23.59 1.79
CA ASN A 261 -7.47 23.64 2.57
C ASN A 261 -7.89 22.25 3.03
N GLU A 262 -8.43 22.10 4.23
CA GLU A 262 -8.86 20.80 4.79
C GLU A 262 -9.92 20.10 3.93
N ARG A 263 -10.82 20.86 3.27
CA ARG A 263 -11.85 20.32 2.37
C ARG A 263 -11.28 19.51 1.20
N LEU A 264 -10.04 19.79 0.81
CA LEU A 264 -9.38 19.07 -0.29
C LEU A 264 -8.90 17.66 0.13
N GLY A 265 -8.87 17.38 1.42
CA GLY A 265 -8.37 16.11 1.97
C GLY A 265 -9.10 14.88 1.43
N ARG A 266 -10.45 14.91 1.30
CA ARG A 266 -11.20 13.79 0.70
C ARG A 266 -10.75 13.53 -0.75
N ARG A 267 -10.61 14.57 -1.55
CA ARG A 267 -10.16 14.43 -2.95
C ARG A 267 -8.75 13.87 -3.01
N VAL A 268 -7.84 14.36 -2.17
CA VAL A 268 -6.43 14.00 -2.21
C VAL A 268 -6.18 12.61 -1.63
N PHE A 269 -6.68 12.32 -0.42
CA PHE A 269 -6.34 11.06 0.26
C PHE A 269 -7.34 9.95 -0.09
N TYR A 270 -8.64 10.16 0.16
CA TYR A 270 -9.66 9.16 -0.15
C TYR A 270 -9.76 8.90 -1.65
N GLY A 271 -9.76 9.98 -2.46
CA GLY A 271 -9.88 9.89 -3.92
C GLY A 271 -8.68 9.21 -4.58
N ALA A 272 -7.45 9.47 -4.13
CA ALA A 272 -6.27 8.80 -4.66
C ALA A 272 -6.32 7.29 -4.42
N MET A 273 -6.73 6.86 -3.22
CA MET A 273 -6.88 5.43 -2.90
C MET A 273 -7.97 4.76 -3.76
N VAL A 274 -9.08 5.46 -4.04
CA VAL A 274 -10.13 4.92 -4.92
C VAL A 274 -9.61 4.76 -6.35
N VAL A 275 -8.86 5.73 -6.88
CA VAL A 275 -8.25 5.63 -8.21
C VAL A 275 -7.23 4.49 -8.26
N GLU A 276 -6.49 4.27 -7.19
CA GLU A 276 -5.58 3.14 -7.06
C GLU A 276 -6.33 1.80 -7.06
N GLY A 277 -7.45 1.69 -6.34
CA GLY A 277 -8.32 0.51 -6.37
C GLY A 277 -8.90 0.23 -7.77
N ILE A 278 -9.26 1.28 -8.51
CA ILE A 278 -9.70 1.15 -9.91
C ILE A 278 -8.55 0.63 -10.79
N LEU A 279 -7.33 1.15 -10.61
CA LEU A 279 -6.14 0.66 -11.31
C LEU A 279 -5.90 -0.83 -11.01
N ALA A 280 -6.00 -1.24 -9.75
CA ALA A 280 -5.86 -2.64 -9.34
C ALA A 280 -6.94 -3.53 -9.97
N LEU A 281 -8.20 -3.07 -9.99
CA LEU A 281 -9.30 -3.79 -10.61
C LEU A 281 -9.07 -4.01 -12.12
N ILE A 282 -8.60 -2.97 -12.82
CA ILE A 282 -8.28 -3.04 -14.26
C ILE A 282 -7.17 -4.07 -14.51
N TRP A 283 -6.08 -4.04 -13.73
CA TRP A 283 -4.95 -4.96 -13.93
C TRP A 283 -5.28 -6.41 -13.56
N ALA A 284 -6.07 -6.63 -12.53
CA ALA A 284 -6.57 -7.97 -12.20
C ALA A 284 -7.40 -8.55 -13.34
N ALA A 285 -8.31 -7.75 -13.91
CA ALA A 285 -9.13 -8.15 -15.05
C ALA A 285 -8.31 -8.32 -16.34
N ALA A 286 -7.36 -7.40 -16.62
CA ALA A 286 -6.51 -7.44 -17.79
C ALA A 286 -5.62 -8.69 -17.81
N ALA A 287 -5.05 -9.09 -16.67
CA ALA A 287 -4.26 -10.30 -16.58
C ALA A 287 -5.07 -11.55 -16.94
N MET A 288 -6.30 -11.68 -16.43
CA MET A 288 -7.17 -12.79 -16.79
C MET A 288 -7.60 -12.76 -18.26
N ALA A 289 -7.96 -11.58 -18.74
CA ALA A 289 -8.40 -11.43 -20.14
C ALA A 289 -7.27 -11.73 -21.14
N PHE A 290 -6.01 -11.38 -20.80
CA PHE A 290 -4.84 -11.67 -21.62
C PHE A 290 -4.62 -13.18 -21.81
N PHE A 291 -4.81 -13.96 -20.76
CA PHE A 291 -4.76 -15.43 -20.79
C PHE A 291 -6.14 -16.08 -21.09
N LYS A 292 -7.06 -15.34 -21.71
CA LYS A 292 -8.39 -15.84 -22.10
C LYS A 292 -9.15 -16.56 -20.98
N GLY A 293 -9.02 -16.07 -19.76
CA GLY A 293 -9.66 -16.62 -18.56
C GLY A 293 -8.99 -17.86 -17.94
N SER A 294 -7.82 -18.27 -18.46
CA SER A 294 -7.11 -19.45 -17.98
C SER A 294 -6.24 -19.12 -16.74
N PHE A 295 -6.66 -19.56 -15.56
CA PHE A 295 -5.87 -19.48 -14.34
C PHE A 295 -4.59 -20.33 -14.42
N ALA A 296 -4.63 -21.46 -15.14
CA ALA A 296 -3.48 -22.34 -15.31
C ALA A 296 -2.37 -21.65 -16.11
N ASP A 297 -2.71 -20.98 -17.22
CA ASP A 297 -1.73 -20.30 -18.07
C ASP A 297 -1.13 -19.09 -17.36
N LEU A 298 -1.94 -18.30 -16.65
CA LEU A 298 -1.46 -17.20 -15.82
C LEU A 298 -0.51 -17.72 -14.73
N SER A 299 -0.86 -18.84 -14.07
CA SER A 299 -0.02 -19.44 -13.04
C SER A 299 1.30 -19.96 -13.59
N SER A 300 1.27 -20.66 -14.73
CA SER A 300 2.47 -21.16 -15.41
C SER A 300 3.40 -20.01 -15.78
N TYR A 301 2.85 -18.93 -16.35
CA TYR A 301 3.62 -17.74 -16.70
C TYR A 301 4.30 -17.11 -15.48
N LEU A 302 3.55 -16.92 -14.39
CA LEU A 302 4.08 -16.32 -13.15
C LEU A 302 5.05 -17.24 -12.39
N GLY A 303 4.98 -18.56 -12.64
CA GLY A 303 5.95 -19.54 -12.13
C GLY A 303 7.30 -19.49 -12.84
N GLU A 304 7.29 -19.14 -14.12
CA GLU A 304 8.49 -19.05 -14.96
C GLU A 304 9.09 -17.64 -15.00
N LYS A 305 8.22 -16.63 -15.02
CA LYS A 305 8.58 -15.22 -15.16
C LYS A 305 7.97 -14.40 -14.03
N SER A 306 8.57 -13.24 -13.73
CA SER A 306 8.01 -12.31 -12.75
C SER A 306 6.80 -11.53 -13.33
N THR A 307 6.10 -10.78 -12.48
CA THR A 307 4.95 -9.96 -12.89
C THR A 307 5.33 -8.79 -13.82
N ALA A 308 6.55 -8.27 -13.70
CA ALA A 308 7.01 -7.12 -14.49
C ALA A 308 7.05 -7.40 -16.01
N PRO A 309 7.63 -8.53 -16.51
CA PRO A 309 7.54 -8.91 -17.91
C PRO A 309 6.09 -9.06 -18.41
N LEU A 310 5.17 -9.59 -17.58
CA LEU A 310 3.76 -9.72 -17.96
C LEU A 310 3.11 -8.36 -18.20
N VAL A 311 3.35 -7.41 -17.34
CA VAL A 311 2.84 -6.03 -17.50
C VAL A 311 3.36 -5.40 -18.79
N ASN A 312 4.65 -5.61 -19.10
CA ASN A 312 5.23 -5.15 -20.35
C ASN A 312 4.56 -5.82 -21.56
N GLU A 313 4.37 -7.14 -21.53
CA GLU A 313 3.79 -7.92 -22.62
C GLU A 313 2.33 -7.55 -22.88
N ILE A 314 1.50 -7.41 -21.84
CA ILE A 314 0.12 -6.92 -21.95
C ILE A 314 0.12 -5.52 -22.56
N SER A 315 0.94 -4.60 -22.03
CA SER A 315 0.96 -3.21 -22.48
C SER A 315 1.38 -3.07 -23.94
N THR A 316 2.43 -3.77 -24.38
CA THR A 316 2.92 -3.71 -25.75
C THR A 316 1.99 -4.41 -26.74
N THR A 317 1.42 -5.54 -26.35
CA THR A 317 0.49 -6.30 -27.20
C THR A 317 -0.82 -5.54 -27.40
N TRP A 318 -1.37 -4.95 -26.34
CA TRP A 318 -2.66 -4.29 -26.39
C TRP A 318 -2.60 -2.84 -26.88
N LEU A 319 -1.60 -2.06 -26.46
CA LEU A 319 -1.50 -0.63 -26.80
C LEU A 319 -0.58 -0.34 -27.99
N GLY A 320 0.03 -1.36 -28.57
CA GLY A 320 1.03 -1.20 -29.64
C GLY A 320 2.33 -0.55 -29.15
N SER A 321 3.24 -0.23 -30.05
CA SER A 321 4.57 0.25 -29.71
C SER A 321 4.59 1.59 -28.94
N LEU A 322 3.84 2.60 -29.40
CA LEU A 322 3.79 3.91 -28.74
C LEU A 322 3.01 3.84 -27.42
N GLY A 323 1.84 3.21 -27.43
CA GLY A 323 1.04 3.04 -26.22
C GLY A 323 1.73 2.17 -25.19
N GLY A 324 2.40 1.10 -25.62
CA GLY A 324 3.24 0.27 -24.77
C GLY A 324 4.39 1.05 -24.13
N PHE A 325 5.10 1.88 -24.90
CA PHE A 325 6.13 2.76 -24.35
C PHE A 325 5.62 3.70 -23.26
N LEU A 326 4.49 4.37 -23.48
CA LEU A 326 3.88 5.25 -22.50
C LEU A 326 3.40 4.48 -21.25
N ALA A 327 2.86 3.28 -21.44
CA ALA A 327 2.46 2.40 -20.34
C ALA A 327 3.65 1.98 -19.49
N ILE A 328 4.73 1.55 -20.13
CA ILE A 328 5.96 1.14 -19.44
C ILE A 328 6.58 2.34 -18.70
N LEU A 329 6.56 3.53 -19.29
CA LEU A 329 7.01 4.75 -18.63
C LEU A 329 6.24 4.97 -17.31
N GLY A 330 4.91 4.77 -17.31
CA GLY A 330 4.09 4.85 -16.10
C GLY A 330 4.46 3.78 -15.06
N VAL A 331 4.65 2.52 -15.51
CA VAL A 331 5.03 1.40 -14.63
C VAL A 331 6.44 1.54 -14.03
N ILE A 332 7.38 2.12 -14.77
CA ILE A 332 8.73 2.39 -14.28
C ILE A 332 8.74 3.62 -13.36
N ALA A 333 8.02 4.66 -13.74
CA ALA A 333 8.02 5.93 -13.02
C ALA A 333 7.35 5.82 -11.65
N ALA A 334 6.25 5.06 -11.54
CA ALA A 334 5.50 4.92 -10.28
C ALA A 334 6.36 4.38 -9.13
N PRO A 335 7.08 3.22 -9.25
CA PRO A 335 7.94 2.75 -8.18
C PRO A 335 9.15 3.66 -7.94
N ILE A 336 9.74 4.27 -8.97
CA ILE A 336 10.86 5.21 -8.79
C ILE A 336 10.41 6.40 -7.95
N THR A 337 9.24 6.97 -8.22
CA THR A 337 8.71 8.09 -7.44
C THR A 337 8.33 7.69 -6.01
N SER A 338 7.73 6.51 -5.84
CA SER A 338 7.39 5.98 -4.52
C SER A 338 8.64 5.65 -3.68
N GLY A 339 9.68 5.10 -4.29
CA GLY A 339 10.96 4.82 -3.63
C GLY A 339 11.69 6.09 -3.17
N ASP A 340 11.72 7.13 -4.01
CA ASP A 340 12.23 8.45 -3.64
C ASP A 340 11.51 9.00 -2.41
N THR A 341 10.19 9.04 -2.43
CA THR A 341 9.40 9.56 -1.30
C THR A 341 9.50 8.67 -0.07
N ALA A 342 9.66 7.35 -0.21
CA ALA A 342 9.92 6.44 0.89
C ALA A 342 11.25 6.74 1.60
N LEU A 343 12.34 6.88 0.85
CA LEU A 343 13.64 7.21 1.43
C LEU A 343 13.68 8.63 2.03
N ARG A 344 12.96 9.59 1.42
CA ARG A 344 12.73 10.91 2.02
C ARG A 344 11.97 10.79 3.35
N THR A 345 10.94 9.97 3.42
CA THR A 345 10.16 9.71 4.63
C THR A 345 11.02 9.03 5.70
N ALA A 346 11.85 8.05 5.33
CA ALA A 346 12.82 7.43 6.24
C ALA A 346 13.75 8.48 6.87
N ARG A 347 14.29 9.41 6.05
CA ARG A 347 15.11 10.53 6.53
C ARG A 347 14.34 11.40 7.52
N LEU A 348 13.09 11.76 7.22
CA LEU A 348 12.26 12.59 8.10
C LEU A 348 11.97 11.90 9.43
N ILE A 349 11.56 10.62 9.41
CA ILE A 349 11.30 9.82 10.63
C ILE A 349 12.56 9.72 11.48
N THR A 350 13.72 9.47 10.86
CA THR A 350 15.02 9.39 11.56
C THR A 350 15.41 10.72 12.17
N ALA A 351 15.23 11.82 11.45
CA ALA A 351 15.53 13.16 11.96
C ALA A 351 14.61 13.55 13.13
N ASP A 352 13.33 13.24 13.05
CA ASP A 352 12.35 13.45 14.14
C ASP A 352 12.73 12.62 15.39
N PHE A 353 13.19 11.37 15.18
CA PHE A 353 13.64 10.52 16.26
C PHE A 353 14.87 11.06 16.97
N LEU A 354 15.88 11.47 16.20
CA LEU A 354 17.13 12.01 16.71
C LEU A 354 17.04 13.48 17.14
N LYS A 355 15.88 14.14 16.92
CA LYS A 355 15.67 15.58 17.08
C LYS A 355 16.71 16.40 16.30
N PHE A 356 17.10 15.93 15.14
CA PHE A 356 18.17 16.49 14.32
C PHE A 356 17.64 17.51 13.31
N LYS A 357 18.16 18.73 13.37
CA LYS A 357 17.76 19.80 12.45
C LYS A 357 18.34 19.58 11.05
N GLN A 358 17.50 19.67 10.02
CA GLN A 358 17.81 19.38 8.61
C GLN A 358 17.97 20.64 7.74
N ASN A 359 18.40 21.76 8.30
CA ASN A 359 18.41 23.08 7.65
C ASN A 359 19.43 23.17 6.49
N THR A 360 20.45 22.31 6.46
CA THR A 360 21.51 22.33 5.44
C THR A 360 21.55 21.01 4.67
N VAL A 361 22.04 21.06 3.43
CA VAL A 361 22.24 19.87 2.57
C VAL A 361 23.12 18.84 3.26
N ILE A 362 24.21 19.26 3.89
CA ILE A 362 25.16 18.36 4.60
C ILE A 362 24.43 17.60 5.72
N ARG A 363 23.60 18.26 6.51
CA ARG A 363 22.82 17.61 7.58
C ARG A 363 21.81 16.59 7.04
N ARG A 364 21.20 16.87 5.89
CA ARG A 364 20.32 15.90 5.22
C ARG A 364 21.11 14.68 4.75
N LEU A 365 22.29 14.88 4.15
CA LEU A 365 23.17 13.78 3.71
C LEU A 365 23.62 12.89 4.87
N VAL A 366 24.01 13.45 6.01
CA VAL A 366 24.45 12.68 7.18
C VAL A 366 23.40 11.66 7.63
N ILE A 367 22.12 12.00 7.58
CA ILE A 367 21.03 11.07 7.91
C ILE A 367 20.72 10.14 6.72
N SER A 368 20.78 10.64 5.49
CA SER A 368 20.36 9.87 4.32
C SER A 368 21.36 8.79 3.94
N ILE A 369 22.67 9.03 4.04
CA ILE A 369 23.70 8.05 3.63
C ILE A 369 23.55 6.70 4.32
N PRO A 370 23.40 6.59 5.65
CA PRO A 370 23.17 5.30 6.29
C PRO A 370 21.91 4.59 5.82
N ILE A 371 20.82 5.34 5.55
CA ILE A 371 19.55 4.81 5.05
C ILE A 371 19.73 4.26 3.65
N PHE A 372 20.38 5.00 2.75
CA PHE A 372 20.68 4.55 1.40
C PHE A 372 21.59 3.33 1.39
N LEU A 373 22.63 3.32 2.24
CA LEU A 373 23.52 2.17 2.38
C LEU A 373 22.75 0.92 2.86
N ALA A 374 21.88 1.07 3.86
CA ALA A 374 21.04 -0.03 4.33
C ALA A 374 20.12 -0.55 3.22
N SER A 375 19.50 0.35 2.45
CA SER A 375 18.65 -0.03 1.30
C SER A 375 19.45 -0.78 0.24
N TYR A 376 20.66 -0.33 -0.10
CA TYR A 376 21.55 -1.00 -1.06
C TYR A 376 21.97 -2.40 -0.58
N LEU A 377 22.33 -2.56 0.70
CA LEU A 377 22.70 -3.86 1.26
C LEU A 377 21.54 -4.85 1.24
N ILE A 378 20.32 -4.39 1.54
CA ILE A 378 19.10 -5.21 1.49
C ILE A 378 18.81 -5.69 0.06
N MET A 379 19.12 -4.91 -0.98
CA MET A 379 18.94 -5.32 -2.38
C MET A 379 19.77 -6.53 -2.78
N GLN A 380 20.76 -6.94 -2.00
CA GLN A 380 21.53 -8.17 -2.26
C GLN A 380 20.76 -9.44 -1.84
N ILE A 381 19.63 -9.30 -1.14
CA ILE A 381 18.75 -10.41 -0.77
C ILE A 381 17.85 -10.75 -1.97
N ASN A 382 17.48 -12.04 -2.10
CA ASN A 382 16.56 -12.47 -3.13
C ASN A 382 15.28 -11.63 -3.17
N PHE A 383 14.92 -11.13 -4.35
CA PHE A 383 13.80 -10.23 -4.55
C PHE A 383 12.46 -10.81 -4.05
N GLN A 384 12.21 -12.11 -4.26
CA GLN A 384 10.95 -12.74 -3.83
C GLN A 384 10.80 -12.72 -2.30
N ILE A 385 11.88 -12.92 -1.57
CA ILE A 385 11.90 -12.82 -0.11
C ILE A 385 11.62 -11.38 0.30
N LEU A 386 12.28 -10.41 -0.32
CA LEU A 386 12.06 -8.99 -0.04
C LEU A 386 10.61 -8.57 -0.29
N TRP A 387 10.02 -9.02 -1.40
CA TRP A 387 8.63 -8.71 -1.76
C TRP A 387 7.63 -9.21 -0.71
N ARG A 388 7.83 -10.42 -0.17
CA ARG A 388 6.96 -10.99 0.86
C ARG A 388 7.06 -10.22 2.18
N TYR A 389 8.28 -9.92 2.64
CA TYR A 389 8.47 -9.08 3.82
C TYR A 389 7.90 -7.68 3.62
N PHE A 390 8.10 -7.07 2.46
CA PHE A 390 7.49 -5.79 2.11
C PHE A 390 5.96 -5.86 2.20
N GLY A 391 5.33 -6.87 1.62
CA GLY A 391 3.88 -7.05 1.64
C GLY A 391 3.32 -7.15 3.07
N TRP A 392 3.91 -8.01 3.89
CA TRP A 392 3.48 -8.16 5.28
C TRP A 392 3.75 -6.91 6.14
N CYS A 393 4.93 -6.33 6.06
CA CYS A 393 5.27 -5.11 6.78
C CYS A 393 4.33 -3.95 6.43
N ASN A 394 4.01 -3.85 5.15
CA ASN A 394 3.06 -2.87 4.65
C ASN A 394 1.68 -3.04 5.29
N GLN A 395 1.15 -4.26 5.31
CA GLN A 395 -0.14 -4.55 5.93
C GLN A 395 -0.12 -4.34 7.46
N ALA A 396 0.91 -4.80 8.13
CA ALA A 396 1.05 -4.62 9.58
C ALA A 396 1.08 -3.13 9.98
N LEU A 397 1.66 -2.27 9.14
CA LEU A 397 1.66 -0.82 9.37
C LEU A 397 0.23 -0.24 9.34
N SER A 398 -0.65 -0.77 8.47
CA SER A 398 -2.06 -0.34 8.42
C SER A 398 -2.81 -0.66 9.71
N VAL A 399 -2.47 -1.75 10.39
CA VAL A 399 -3.05 -2.12 11.69
C VAL A 399 -2.79 -1.03 12.74
N PHE A 400 -1.53 -0.59 12.88
CA PHE A 400 -1.19 0.48 13.82
C PHE A 400 -1.94 1.78 13.51
N THR A 401 -2.03 2.14 12.24
CA THR A 401 -2.73 3.34 11.79
C THR A 401 -4.22 3.26 12.11
N LEU A 402 -4.88 2.17 11.74
CA LEU A 402 -6.31 1.98 11.97
C LEU A 402 -6.66 2.00 13.46
N TRP A 403 -5.87 1.34 14.32
CA TRP A 403 -6.08 1.40 15.77
C TRP A 403 -5.85 2.80 16.34
N ALA A 404 -4.84 3.54 15.88
CA ALA A 404 -4.62 4.91 16.31
C ALA A 404 -5.78 5.83 15.94
N VAL A 405 -6.29 5.71 14.70
CA VAL A 405 -7.46 6.47 14.26
C VAL A 405 -8.73 6.07 15.02
N THR A 406 -8.92 4.77 15.28
CA THR A 406 -10.06 4.27 16.07
C THR A 406 -10.06 4.87 17.47
N VAL A 407 -8.92 4.92 18.14
CA VAL A 407 -8.77 5.57 19.45
C VAL A 407 -9.04 7.07 19.36
N TYR A 408 -8.53 7.74 18.33
CA TYR A 408 -8.79 9.16 18.11
C TYR A 408 -10.28 9.47 17.96
N LEU A 409 -10.98 8.73 17.08
CA LEU A 409 -12.41 8.93 16.85
C LEU A 409 -13.24 8.65 18.13
N ALA A 410 -12.92 7.57 18.83
CA ALA A 410 -13.60 7.22 20.08
C ALA A 410 -13.41 8.29 21.15
N ARG A 411 -12.19 8.82 21.35
CA ARG A 411 -11.92 9.92 22.29
C ARG A 411 -12.64 11.22 21.93
N LYS A 412 -12.89 11.42 20.63
CA LYS A 412 -13.67 12.56 20.11
C LYS A 412 -15.17 12.30 20.08
N LYS A 413 -15.63 11.16 20.64
CA LYS A 413 -17.04 10.72 20.64
C LYS A 413 -17.65 10.65 19.23
N LYS A 414 -16.82 10.29 18.23
CA LYS A 414 -17.22 10.13 16.83
C LYS A 414 -17.44 8.67 16.48
N LEU A 415 -18.01 8.41 15.30
CA LEU A 415 -18.30 7.06 14.82
C LEU A 415 -17.00 6.29 14.51
N TYR A 416 -16.38 5.74 15.53
CA TYR A 416 -15.12 4.97 15.45
C TYR A 416 -15.29 3.60 14.79
N ILE A 417 -16.51 3.09 14.63
CA ILE A 417 -16.79 1.76 14.03
C ILE A 417 -16.25 1.69 12.59
N ILE A 418 -16.24 2.80 11.86
CA ILE A 418 -15.73 2.86 10.48
C ILE A 418 -14.25 2.47 10.35
N THR A 419 -13.47 2.61 11.42
CA THR A 419 -12.06 2.23 11.47
C THR A 419 -11.82 1.02 12.36
N LEU A 420 -12.70 0.74 13.33
CA LEU A 420 -12.60 -0.43 14.20
C LEU A 420 -12.76 -1.73 13.43
N ILE A 421 -13.76 -1.82 12.54
CA ILE A 421 -13.99 -3.04 11.75
C ILE A 421 -12.77 -3.36 10.86
N PRO A 422 -12.25 -2.42 10.05
CA PRO A 422 -11.02 -2.65 9.32
C PRO A 422 -9.81 -2.94 10.23
N ALA A 423 -9.69 -2.31 11.40
CA ALA A 423 -8.59 -2.57 12.33
C ALA A 423 -8.59 -4.01 12.85
N LEU A 424 -9.77 -4.52 13.26
CA LEU A 424 -9.92 -5.91 13.70
C LEU A 424 -9.62 -6.89 12.58
N PHE A 425 -10.18 -6.65 11.40
CA PHE A 425 -9.98 -7.50 10.23
C PHE A 425 -8.50 -7.56 9.82
N MET A 426 -7.83 -6.41 9.69
CA MET A 426 -6.42 -6.37 9.30
C MET A 426 -5.50 -6.92 10.39
N THR A 427 -5.88 -6.81 11.68
CA THR A 427 -5.17 -7.48 12.76
C THR A 427 -5.22 -9.00 12.57
N MET A 428 -6.38 -9.55 12.21
CA MET A 428 -6.53 -10.98 11.93
C MET A 428 -5.71 -11.39 10.69
N VAL A 429 -5.78 -10.64 9.59
CA VAL A 429 -5.01 -10.91 8.35
C VAL A 429 -3.52 -10.96 8.65
N CYS A 430 -2.98 -9.91 9.27
CA CYS A 430 -1.53 -9.81 9.52
C CYS A 430 -1.04 -10.85 10.52
N THR A 431 -1.83 -11.15 11.56
CA THR A 431 -1.47 -12.16 12.56
C THR A 431 -1.52 -13.56 11.96
N THR A 432 -2.58 -13.91 11.23
CA THR A 432 -2.66 -15.22 10.57
C THR A 432 -1.50 -15.38 9.58
N TYR A 433 -1.20 -14.36 8.77
CA TYR A 433 -0.13 -14.44 7.79
C TYR A 433 1.23 -14.72 8.45
N ILE A 434 1.62 -13.93 9.45
CA ILE A 434 2.96 -14.06 10.06
C ILE A 434 3.15 -15.39 10.81
N VAL A 435 2.04 -15.98 11.29
CA VAL A 435 2.09 -17.26 12.00
C VAL A 435 2.03 -18.45 11.03
N PHE A 436 1.33 -18.29 9.89
CA PHE A 436 1.05 -19.35 8.92
C PHE A 436 2.05 -19.39 7.75
N ALA A 437 2.46 -18.23 7.22
CA ALA A 437 3.25 -18.16 5.99
C ALA A 437 4.68 -18.71 6.18
N PRO A 438 5.26 -19.32 5.11
CA PRO A 438 6.63 -19.90 5.17
C PRO A 438 7.71 -18.90 5.56
N GLU A 439 7.53 -17.63 5.24
CA GLU A 439 8.42 -16.51 5.59
C GLU A 439 8.17 -15.95 6.99
N GLY A 440 7.15 -16.43 7.69
CA GLY A 440 6.79 -16.04 9.05
C GLY A 440 7.43 -16.92 10.12
N PHE A 441 6.72 -17.08 11.26
CA PHE A 441 7.20 -17.90 12.37
C PHE A 441 7.09 -19.40 12.11
N THR A 442 6.36 -19.81 11.05
CA THR A 442 6.15 -21.20 10.64
C THR A 442 6.01 -22.17 11.82
N PHE A 443 4.92 -22.08 12.56
CA PHE A 443 4.62 -23.03 13.63
C PHE A 443 4.41 -24.46 13.11
N ASP A 444 4.42 -24.64 11.78
CA ASP A 444 4.22 -25.90 11.09
C ASP A 444 5.10 -27.03 11.63
N ASN A 445 6.39 -26.80 11.84
CA ASN A 445 7.31 -27.86 12.26
C ASN A 445 7.09 -28.30 13.71
N LEU A 446 6.68 -27.39 14.58
CA LEU A 446 6.45 -27.73 16.00
C LEU A 446 5.06 -28.39 16.23
N ILE A 447 4.04 -27.85 15.57
CA ILE A 447 2.66 -28.29 15.71
C ILE A 447 2.42 -29.57 14.89
N SER A 448 2.97 -29.64 13.66
CA SER A 448 2.80 -30.81 12.79
C SER A 448 3.37 -32.08 13.39
N VAL A 449 4.57 -32.03 13.96
CA VAL A 449 5.18 -33.18 14.62
C VAL A 449 4.29 -33.69 15.78
N TRP A 450 3.78 -32.77 16.60
CA TRP A 450 2.91 -33.14 17.74
C TRP A 450 1.54 -33.66 17.28
N ILE A 451 0.95 -33.12 16.21
CA ILE A 451 -0.34 -33.54 15.66
C ILE A 451 -0.23 -34.91 15.01
N ILE A 452 0.81 -35.14 14.18
CA ILE A 452 1.04 -36.42 13.49
C ILE A 452 1.20 -37.54 14.51
N ASP A 453 1.92 -37.30 15.60
CA ASP A 453 2.15 -38.27 16.66
C ASP A 453 0.86 -38.65 17.41
N LYS A 454 0.01 -37.66 17.72
CA LYS A 454 -1.21 -37.90 18.51
C LYS A 454 -2.49 -38.19 17.71
N PHE A 455 -2.56 -37.68 16.49
CA PHE A 455 -3.76 -37.73 15.64
C PHE A 455 -3.41 -38.07 14.19
N PRO A 456 -2.95 -39.28 13.89
CA PRO A 456 -2.41 -39.64 12.57
C PRO A 456 -3.42 -39.54 11.41
N ASN A 457 -4.72 -39.50 11.72
CA ASN A 457 -5.79 -39.37 10.71
C ASN A 457 -6.25 -37.95 10.45
N MET A 458 -5.70 -36.94 11.13
CA MET A 458 -6.04 -35.53 10.89
C MET A 458 -5.21 -34.92 9.76
N ASN A 459 -5.86 -34.14 8.93
CA ASN A 459 -5.14 -33.31 7.95
C ASN A 459 -4.35 -32.24 8.68
N VAL A 460 -3.03 -32.38 8.68
CA VAL A 460 -2.08 -31.50 9.40
C VAL A 460 -2.23 -30.05 8.96
N PHE A 461 -2.40 -29.81 7.64
CA PHE A 461 -2.59 -28.47 7.11
C PHE A 461 -3.85 -27.81 7.72
N THR A 462 -4.98 -28.49 7.71
CA THR A 462 -6.26 -27.95 8.23
C THR A 462 -6.15 -27.60 9.71
N VAL A 463 -5.52 -28.46 10.51
CA VAL A 463 -5.34 -28.21 11.96
C VAL A 463 -4.43 -27.03 12.20
N ASN A 464 -3.28 -27.00 11.52
CA ASN A 464 -2.33 -25.90 11.64
C ASN A 464 -2.95 -24.56 11.21
N TYR A 465 -3.61 -24.51 10.07
CA TYR A 465 -4.33 -23.33 9.61
C TYR A 465 -5.38 -22.86 10.62
N THR A 466 -6.16 -23.78 11.19
CA THR A 466 -7.18 -23.47 12.21
C THR A 466 -6.55 -22.86 13.46
N ILE A 467 -5.41 -23.40 13.92
CA ILE A 467 -4.68 -22.86 15.07
C ILE A 467 -4.18 -21.43 14.76
N CYS A 468 -3.61 -21.20 13.58
CA CYS A 468 -3.13 -19.87 13.18
C CYS A 468 -4.26 -18.83 13.15
N VAL A 469 -5.42 -19.19 12.62
CA VAL A 469 -6.62 -18.34 12.66
C VAL A 469 -7.11 -18.14 14.09
N GLY A 470 -7.11 -19.18 14.92
CA GLY A 470 -7.45 -19.07 16.35
C GLY A 470 -6.57 -18.10 17.12
N ILE A 471 -5.25 -18.13 16.88
CA ILE A 471 -4.30 -17.16 17.43
C ILE A 471 -4.64 -15.76 16.98
N ALA A 472 -4.97 -15.56 15.71
CA ALA A 472 -5.32 -14.24 15.17
C ALA A 472 -6.61 -13.68 15.77
N ILE A 473 -7.63 -14.52 15.98
CA ILE A 473 -8.87 -14.15 16.67
C ILE A 473 -8.56 -13.75 18.12
N LEU A 474 -7.72 -14.50 18.82
CA LEU A 474 -7.31 -14.20 20.19
C LEU A 474 -6.60 -12.84 20.26
N VAL A 475 -5.61 -12.59 19.40
CA VAL A 475 -4.88 -11.31 19.34
C VAL A 475 -5.82 -10.14 19.03
N SER A 476 -6.70 -10.30 18.05
CA SER A 476 -7.68 -9.27 17.68
C SER A 476 -8.64 -8.97 18.86
N THR A 477 -9.08 -10.03 19.56
CA THR A 477 -9.93 -9.90 20.76
C THR A 477 -9.20 -9.21 21.90
N ILE A 478 -7.93 -9.51 22.13
CA ILE A 478 -7.11 -8.84 23.15
C ILE A 478 -7.01 -7.35 22.83
N PHE A 479 -6.75 -6.97 21.58
CA PHE A 479 -6.68 -5.55 21.18
C PHE A 479 -8.02 -4.84 21.38
N TYR A 480 -9.12 -5.49 21.02
CA TYR A 480 -10.47 -4.95 21.27
C TYR A 480 -10.74 -4.76 22.78
N VAL A 481 -10.41 -5.73 23.62
CA VAL A 481 -10.60 -5.63 25.08
C VAL A 481 -9.76 -4.51 25.68
N ILE A 482 -8.51 -4.34 25.23
CA ILE A 482 -7.65 -3.23 25.66
C ILE A 482 -8.28 -1.89 25.25
N PHE A 483 -8.73 -1.76 23.99
CA PHE A 483 -9.41 -0.58 23.49
C PHE A 483 -10.68 -0.27 24.32
N HIS A 484 -11.53 -1.26 24.53
CA HIS A 484 -12.75 -1.12 25.31
C HIS A 484 -12.46 -0.64 26.74
N LYS A 485 -11.53 -1.28 27.45
CA LYS A 485 -11.16 -0.95 28.83
C LYS A 485 -10.51 0.44 28.95
N LYS A 486 -9.51 0.73 28.10
CA LYS A 486 -8.69 1.95 28.23
C LYS A 486 -9.30 3.19 27.56
N VAL A 487 -10.19 3.03 26.58
CA VAL A 487 -10.74 4.15 25.83
C VAL A 487 -12.23 4.31 26.10
N LEU A 488 -13.05 3.30 25.83
CA LEU A 488 -14.51 3.43 25.92
C LEU A 488 -14.99 3.51 27.38
N LYS A 489 -14.45 2.68 28.29
CA LYS A 489 -14.86 2.69 29.70
C LYS A 489 -14.39 3.97 30.42
N GLN A 490 -13.18 4.47 30.09
CA GLN A 490 -12.68 5.72 30.70
C GLN A 490 -13.41 6.97 30.20
N SER A 491 -13.92 6.98 28.97
CA SER A 491 -14.73 8.10 28.47
C SER A 491 -16.08 8.19 29.16
N LYS A 492 -16.69 7.06 29.55
CA LYS A 492 -17.94 7.00 30.31
C LYS A 492 -17.80 7.38 31.80
N LEU A 493 -16.60 7.24 32.38
CA LEU A 493 -16.34 7.61 33.78
C LEU A 493 -16.05 9.11 33.99
N LYS A 494 -15.85 9.85 32.90
CA LYS A 494 -15.61 11.31 32.90
C LYS A 494 -16.85 12.14 32.56
N GLU A 495 -17.97 11.48 32.31
CA GLU A 495 -19.33 12.03 32.27
C GLU A 495 -20.01 11.95 33.63
#